data_aa3b9015c24e1690d465de2ea0f7d9c9
#
_entry.id   aa3b9015c24e1690d465de2ea0f7d9c9
#
_cell.length_a   1.000
_cell.length_b   1.000
_cell.length_c   1.000
_cell.angle_alpha   90.00
_cell.angle_beta   90.00
_cell.angle_gamma   90.00
#
_symmetry.space_group_name_H-M   'P 1'
#
loop_
_entity.id
_entity.type
_entity.pdbx_description
1 polymer ?
#
loop_
_entity_poly.entity_id
_entity_poly.type
_entity_poly.pdbx_seq_one_letter_code
_entity_poly.pdbx_strand_id
1 'polypeptide(L)'
;VIFLHMVGAPSHLDLYDAKPKLQELDGELVPDKLWEGLRLAFIREQPKLMGSPFAFQQQGEAGLPISELMPHLGSVSDELCMIHSLKTDHFNHAPAQLFFQTGFSRFGRPSLGSWVNYGLGSENSNLPGFVVLITGNVAGAGNSLWGSGFLPSIYQGVEFRSSGDPVLFLSNPKGMTGEDRKRIIDSVNHLNKVQLADVGDPEIATRINQYEMAYRMQSAVPELMDISNEPKHIHEQYGTQPGKASFANNCLLA
;
A
#
# COMPACT_ATOMS: atom_id res chain seq x y z
N VAL A 1 8.97 -8.08 0.86
CA VAL A 1 9.01 -6.68 0.40
C VAL A 1 7.94 -5.91 1.16
N ILE A 2 8.32 -4.82 1.83
CA ILE A 2 7.37 -3.88 2.47
C ILE A 2 7.33 -2.62 1.61
N PHE A 3 6.14 -2.20 1.20
CA PHE A 3 5.91 -1.03 0.36
C PHE A 3 5.06 0.00 1.11
N LEU A 4 5.65 1.14 1.45
CA LEU A 4 4.97 2.23 2.14
C LEU A 4 4.46 3.25 1.11
N HIS A 5 3.14 3.28 0.88
CA HIS A 5 2.51 4.19 -0.05
C HIS A 5 1.75 5.29 0.67
N MET A 6 2.17 6.52 0.46
CA MET A 6 1.50 7.70 1.01
C MET A 6 0.59 8.32 -0.05
N VAL A 7 -0.72 8.14 0.12
CA VAL A 7 -1.73 8.68 -0.79
C VAL A 7 -1.71 10.20 -0.76
N GLY A 8 -1.70 10.83 -1.94
CA GLY A 8 -1.65 12.28 -2.08
C GLY A 8 -0.24 12.85 -2.03
N ALA A 9 0.74 12.05 -1.71
CA ALA A 9 2.16 12.34 -1.59
C ALA A 9 2.48 13.54 -0.67
N PRO A 10 3.26 13.36 0.37
CA PRO A 10 3.77 14.48 1.15
C PRO A 10 4.70 15.34 0.28
N SER A 11 4.84 16.61 0.61
CA SER A 11 5.72 17.53 -0.11
C SER A 11 7.18 17.05 -0.02
N HIS A 12 7.72 16.52 -1.11
CA HIS A 12 9.13 16.11 -1.15
C HIS A 12 10.09 17.29 -0.95
N LEU A 13 9.66 18.50 -1.34
CA LEU A 13 10.42 19.76 -1.16
C LEU A 13 10.57 20.15 0.32
N ASP A 14 9.69 19.64 1.17
CA ASP A 14 9.74 19.88 2.62
C ASP A 14 10.38 18.72 3.39
N LEU A 15 10.68 17.58 2.73
CA LEU A 15 11.14 16.37 3.41
C LEU A 15 12.52 15.87 2.95
N TYR A 16 12.74 15.74 1.64
CA TYR A 16 13.94 15.05 1.13
C TYR A 16 14.68 15.79 0.01
N ASP A 17 14.07 16.79 -0.59
CA ASP A 17 14.58 17.44 -1.80
C ASP A 17 14.71 18.95 -1.59
N ALA A 18 15.72 19.34 -0.83
CA ALA A 18 16.03 20.75 -0.56
C ALA A 18 16.27 21.51 -1.86
N LYS A 19 15.58 22.62 -2.03
CA LYS A 19 15.71 23.54 -3.18
C LYS A 19 16.15 24.93 -2.73
N PRO A 20 17.47 25.17 -2.53
CA PRO A 20 17.96 26.48 -2.08
C PRO A 20 17.47 27.64 -2.95
N LYS A 21 17.35 27.41 -4.26
CA LYS A 21 16.85 28.44 -5.19
C LYS A 21 15.39 28.84 -4.94
N LEU A 22 14.56 27.88 -4.52
CA LEU A 22 13.18 28.19 -4.12
C LEU A 22 13.16 29.03 -2.85
N GLN A 23 14.08 28.80 -1.92
CA GLN A 23 14.24 29.60 -0.71
C GLN A 23 14.66 31.04 -1.01
N GLU A 24 15.56 31.25 -1.98
CA GLU A 24 15.98 32.58 -2.42
C GLU A 24 14.84 33.38 -3.07
N LEU A 25 13.94 32.67 -3.79
CA LEU A 25 12.84 33.26 -4.55
C LEU A 25 11.52 33.22 -3.78
N ASP A 26 11.55 32.95 -2.48
CA ASP A 26 10.33 32.86 -1.68
C ASP A 26 9.54 34.16 -1.71
N GLY A 27 8.22 34.06 -1.98
CA GLY A 27 7.30 35.20 -2.11
C GLY A 27 7.33 35.92 -3.45
N GLU A 28 8.26 35.62 -4.37
CA GLU A 28 8.25 36.16 -5.73
C GLU A 28 7.20 35.46 -6.60
N LEU A 29 6.72 36.14 -7.65
CA LEU A 29 5.82 35.52 -8.61
C LEU A 29 6.55 34.42 -9.41
N VAL A 30 5.85 33.34 -9.72
CA VAL A 30 6.36 32.33 -10.66
C VAL A 30 6.73 33.01 -11.97
N PRO A 31 7.94 32.81 -12.54
CA PRO A 31 8.35 33.42 -13.81
C PRO A 31 7.36 33.13 -14.93
N ASP A 32 7.05 34.12 -15.78
CA ASP A 32 6.09 34.02 -16.88
C ASP A 32 6.38 32.81 -17.78
N LYS A 33 7.64 32.57 -18.08
CA LYS A 33 8.09 31.41 -18.87
C LYS A 33 7.66 30.06 -18.30
N LEU A 34 7.53 29.94 -16.99
CA LEU A 34 7.07 28.71 -16.29
C LEU A 34 5.54 28.71 -16.11
N TRP A 35 4.93 29.90 -16.09
CA TRP A 35 3.48 30.04 -15.92
C TRP A 35 2.71 29.89 -17.22
N GLU A 36 3.25 30.43 -18.31
CA GLU A 36 2.64 30.38 -19.64
C GLU A 36 2.41 28.91 -20.09
N GLY A 37 1.17 28.61 -20.44
CA GLY A 37 0.77 27.27 -20.89
C GLY A 37 0.39 26.26 -19.79
N LEU A 38 0.59 26.58 -18.52
CA LEU A 38 0.10 25.74 -17.42
C LEU A 38 -1.41 25.86 -17.30
N ARG A 39 -2.09 24.71 -17.24
CA ARG A 39 -3.52 24.61 -16.92
C ARG A 39 -3.68 23.89 -15.60
N LEU A 40 -3.81 24.67 -14.52
CA LEU A 40 -4.01 24.17 -13.17
C LEU A 40 -5.49 24.21 -12.81
N ALA A 41 -6.01 23.13 -12.20
CA ALA A 41 -7.44 22.96 -11.98
C ALA A 41 -8.06 24.05 -11.07
N PHE A 42 -7.31 24.55 -10.09
CA PHE A 42 -7.83 25.45 -9.06
C PHE A 42 -7.05 26.78 -8.94
N ILE A 43 -5.93 26.93 -9.64
CA ILE A 43 -5.09 28.12 -9.60
C ILE A 43 -5.32 28.91 -10.88
N ARG A 44 -5.96 30.08 -10.78
CA ARG A 44 -6.32 30.94 -11.93
C ARG A 44 -5.39 32.13 -12.10
N GLU A 45 -4.77 32.56 -11.02
CA GLU A 45 -3.83 33.68 -11.00
C GLU A 45 -2.41 33.15 -10.87
N GLN A 46 -1.45 33.90 -11.39
CA GLN A 46 -0.04 33.56 -11.27
C GLN A 46 0.36 33.47 -9.79
N PRO A 47 0.77 32.26 -9.33
CA PRO A 47 1.05 32.08 -7.90
C PRO A 47 2.44 32.62 -7.53
N LYS A 48 2.64 32.79 -6.24
CA LYS A 48 3.96 33.05 -5.68
C LYS A 48 4.72 31.75 -5.47
N LEU A 49 6.01 31.83 -5.60
CA LEU A 49 6.93 30.76 -5.20
C LEU A 49 6.94 30.66 -3.67
N MET A 50 7.08 29.46 -3.16
CA MET A 50 7.19 29.17 -1.74
C MET A 50 8.41 28.29 -1.48
N GLY A 51 9.36 28.79 -0.72
CA GLY A 51 10.46 28.03 -0.17
C GLY A 51 9.97 27.12 0.97
N SER A 52 10.71 26.06 1.27
CA SER A 52 10.39 25.23 2.43
C SER A 52 10.56 26.02 3.72
N PRO A 53 9.57 26.04 4.64
CA PRO A 53 9.73 26.66 5.95
C PRO A 53 10.60 25.82 6.92
N PHE A 54 11.00 24.62 6.51
CA PHE A 54 11.72 23.67 7.35
C PHE A 54 13.20 23.67 7.04
N ALA A 55 14.02 23.48 8.08
CA ALA A 55 15.47 23.38 7.94
C ALA A 55 15.87 22.00 7.42
N PHE A 56 16.89 21.98 6.57
CA PHE A 56 17.52 20.77 6.06
C PHE A 56 18.93 20.63 6.62
N GLN A 57 19.31 19.41 6.94
CA GLN A 57 20.66 19.07 7.39
C GLN A 57 21.19 17.92 6.53
N GLN A 58 22.48 17.95 6.26
CA GLN A 58 23.15 16.80 5.63
C GLN A 58 23.29 15.68 6.67
N GLN A 59 22.82 14.49 6.33
CA GLN A 59 22.80 13.32 7.20
C GLN A 59 23.62 12.18 6.58
N GLY A 60 24.24 11.38 7.43
CA GLY A 60 25.06 10.25 7.04
C GLY A 60 26.36 10.60 6.33
N GLU A 61 27.11 9.58 5.95
CA GLU A 61 28.38 9.71 5.21
C GLU A 61 28.15 10.23 3.78
N ALA A 62 27.03 9.86 3.17
CA ALA A 62 26.62 10.31 1.84
C ALA A 62 26.16 11.78 1.81
N GLY A 63 25.91 12.40 2.96
CA GLY A 63 25.47 13.79 3.07
C GLY A 63 24.09 14.04 2.48
N LEU A 64 23.13 13.14 2.69
CA LEU A 64 21.77 13.32 2.19
C LEU A 64 21.08 14.51 2.88
N PRO A 65 20.50 15.47 2.12
CA PRO A 65 19.74 16.56 2.71
C PRO A 65 18.38 16.03 3.19
N ILE A 66 18.20 15.95 4.49
CA ILE A 66 16.95 15.50 5.13
C ILE A 66 16.42 16.61 6.02
N SER A 67 15.12 16.84 5.95
CA SER A 67 14.40 17.85 6.74
C SER A 67 14.41 17.50 8.24
N GLU A 68 14.39 18.55 9.06
CA GLU A 68 14.20 18.44 10.52
C GLU A 68 12.92 17.70 10.93
N LEU A 69 11.96 17.59 10.02
CA LEU A 69 10.72 16.81 10.24
C LEU A 69 10.93 15.30 10.28
N MET A 70 12.09 14.82 9.81
CA MET A 70 12.37 13.39 9.64
C MET A 70 13.65 12.95 10.41
N PRO A 71 13.73 13.21 11.72
CA PRO A 71 14.97 12.96 12.47
C PRO A 71 15.35 11.48 12.53
N HIS A 72 14.36 10.59 12.61
CA HIS A 72 14.62 9.15 12.62
C HIS A 72 15.04 8.62 11.25
N LEU A 73 14.52 9.19 10.16
CA LEU A 73 14.99 8.84 8.82
C LEU A 73 16.43 9.34 8.61
N GLY A 74 16.77 10.51 9.14
CA GLY A 74 18.14 11.03 9.14
C GLY A 74 19.13 10.08 9.81
N SER A 75 18.75 9.42 10.91
CA SER A 75 19.63 8.50 11.62
C SER A 75 19.97 7.20 10.86
N VAL A 76 19.22 6.87 9.81
CA VAL A 76 19.42 5.69 8.93
C VAL A 76 19.70 6.10 7.49
N SER A 77 20.16 7.33 7.27
CA SER A 77 20.32 7.91 5.94
C SER A 77 21.29 7.14 5.04
N ASP A 78 22.32 6.51 5.60
CA ASP A 78 23.30 5.72 4.83
C ASP A 78 22.72 4.41 4.29
N GLU A 79 21.58 3.94 4.81
CA GLU A 79 20.83 2.79 4.32
C GLU A 79 19.82 3.18 3.23
N LEU A 80 19.70 4.46 2.89
CA LEU A 80 18.69 4.96 1.97
C LEU A 80 19.21 5.17 0.55
N CYS A 81 18.42 4.76 -0.43
CA CYS A 81 18.61 5.14 -1.83
C CYS A 81 17.52 6.13 -2.24
N MET A 82 17.89 7.41 -2.46
CA MET A 82 16.95 8.46 -2.86
C MET A 82 16.88 8.59 -4.37
N ILE A 83 15.67 8.47 -4.95
CA ILE A 83 15.45 8.58 -6.39
C ILE A 83 14.64 9.85 -6.67
N HIS A 84 15.33 10.98 -6.88
CA HIS A 84 14.72 12.30 -7.12
C HIS A 84 14.14 12.48 -8.53
N SER A 85 14.45 11.59 -9.47
CA SER A 85 14.06 11.68 -10.89
C SER A 85 12.71 11.06 -11.21
N LEU A 86 12.02 10.47 -10.24
CA LEU A 86 10.68 9.92 -10.45
C LEU A 86 9.69 11.05 -10.75
N LYS A 87 8.94 10.91 -11.83
CA LYS A 87 7.91 11.86 -12.22
C LYS A 87 6.70 11.18 -12.84
N THR A 88 5.59 11.89 -12.86
CA THR A 88 4.39 11.51 -13.62
C THR A 88 3.82 12.73 -14.33
N ASP A 89 3.18 12.52 -15.47
CA ASP A 89 2.42 13.55 -16.19
C ASP A 89 0.98 13.66 -15.69
N HIS A 90 0.59 12.80 -14.73
CA HIS A 90 -0.74 12.79 -14.14
C HIS A 90 -0.77 13.65 -12.88
N PHE A 91 -1.47 14.79 -12.95
CA PHE A 91 -1.66 15.68 -11.80
C PHE A 91 -2.76 15.23 -10.84
N ASN A 92 -3.69 14.37 -11.29
CA ASN A 92 -4.77 13.85 -10.45
C ASN A 92 -4.33 12.58 -9.72
N HIS A 93 -4.71 12.45 -8.44
CA HIS A 93 -4.29 11.35 -7.57
C HIS A 93 -4.60 9.96 -8.14
N ALA A 94 -5.83 9.71 -8.61
CA ALA A 94 -6.23 8.37 -9.04
C ALA A 94 -5.40 7.84 -10.24
N PRO A 95 -5.27 8.54 -11.36
CA PRO A 95 -4.44 8.08 -12.47
C PRO A 95 -2.95 8.05 -12.13
N ALA A 96 -2.45 8.99 -11.28
CA ALA A 96 -1.06 8.98 -10.84
C ALA A 96 -0.74 7.77 -9.96
N GLN A 97 -1.63 7.41 -9.04
CA GLN A 97 -1.51 6.22 -8.18
C GLN A 97 -1.53 4.93 -9.01
N LEU A 98 -2.46 4.81 -9.97
CA LEU A 98 -2.49 3.68 -10.89
C LEU A 98 -1.20 3.58 -11.70
N PHE A 99 -0.73 4.69 -12.25
CA PHE A 99 0.52 4.72 -13.00
C PHE A 99 1.70 4.24 -12.14
N PHE A 100 1.79 4.71 -10.91
CA PHE A 100 2.85 4.33 -9.97
C PHE A 100 2.80 2.84 -9.59
N GLN A 101 1.58 2.31 -9.36
CA GLN A 101 1.40 0.92 -8.91
C GLN A 101 1.44 -0.10 -10.05
N THR A 102 1.06 0.30 -11.28
CA THR A 102 0.84 -0.65 -12.38
C THR A 102 1.62 -0.32 -13.66
N GLY A 103 2.32 0.81 -13.68
CA GLY A 103 2.96 1.35 -14.90
C GLY A 103 1.97 1.86 -15.94
N PHE A 104 0.69 2.02 -15.58
CA PHE A 104 -0.35 2.48 -16.50
C PHE A 104 -1.46 3.24 -15.74
N SER A 105 -1.95 4.34 -16.33
CA SER A 105 -2.90 5.23 -15.67
C SER A 105 -4.36 4.78 -15.74
N ARG A 106 -4.65 3.62 -16.32
CA ARG A 106 -5.99 3.03 -16.44
C ARG A 106 -6.03 1.66 -15.79
N PHE A 107 -7.24 1.20 -15.47
CA PHE A 107 -7.48 -0.12 -14.89
C PHE A 107 -7.08 -1.27 -15.82
N GLY A 108 -6.86 -2.45 -15.25
CA GLY A 108 -6.69 -3.72 -15.97
C GLY A 108 -5.27 -4.26 -16.01
N ARG A 109 -4.26 -3.53 -15.49
CA ARG A 109 -2.91 -4.06 -15.34
C ARG A 109 -2.63 -4.53 -13.90
N PRO A 110 -1.77 -5.55 -13.74
CA PRO A 110 -1.37 -6.02 -12.42
C PRO A 110 -0.62 -4.93 -11.64
N SER A 111 -0.88 -4.86 -10.35
CA SER A 111 -0.14 -3.99 -9.45
C SER A 111 1.28 -4.51 -9.18
N LEU A 112 2.15 -3.64 -8.67
CA LEU A 112 3.51 -4.00 -8.27
C LEU A 112 3.53 -5.21 -7.33
N GLY A 113 2.68 -5.23 -6.29
CA GLY A 113 2.58 -6.35 -5.36
C GLY A 113 2.09 -7.64 -6.02
N SER A 114 1.20 -7.56 -7.00
CA SER A 114 0.76 -8.72 -7.78
C SER A 114 1.90 -9.31 -8.62
N TRP A 115 2.73 -8.45 -9.23
CA TRP A 115 3.92 -8.89 -9.96
C TRP A 115 4.97 -9.52 -9.05
N VAL A 116 5.21 -8.93 -7.87
CA VAL A 116 6.13 -9.49 -6.87
C VAL A 116 5.65 -10.87 -6.41
N ASN A 117 4.36 -11.01 -6.08
CA ASN A 117 3.78 -12.27 -5.67
C ASN A 117 3.80 -13.32 -6.81
N TYR A 118 3.54 -12.90 -8.05
CA TYR A 118 3.63 -13.79 -9.22
C TYR A 118 5.06 -14.28 -9.47
N GLY A 119 6.04 -13.40 -9.37
CA GLY A 119 7.44 -13.73 -9.70
C GLY A 119 8.20 -14.48 -8.59
N LEU A 120 7.95 -14.11 -7.33
CA LEU A 120 8.67 -14.68 -6.17
C LEU A 120 7.85 -15.71 -5.40
N GLY A 121 6.52 -15.72 -5.55
CA GLY A 121 5.64 -16.57 -4.76
C GLY A 121 5.56 -16.13 -3.29
N SER A 122 5.09 -17.05 -2.45
CA SER A 122 5.03 -16.88 -1.00
C SER A 122 5.47 -18.17 -0.32
N GLU A 123 6.30 -18.06 0.71
CA GLU A 123 6.71 -19.19 1.56
C GLU A 123 5.61 -19.57 2.56
N ASN A 124 4.66 -18.66 2.82
CA ASN A 124 3.55 -18.91 3.73
C ASN A 124 2.34 -19.49 2.99
N SER A 125 1.83 -20.61 3.46
CA SER A 125 0.67 -21.31 2.90
C SER A 125 -0.67 -20.93 3.55
N ASN A 126 -0.65 -20.20 4.68
CA ASN A 126 -1.84 -19.86 5.47
C ASN A 126 -2.28 -18.39 5.33
N LEU A 127 -1.44 -17.57 4.71
CA LEU A 127 -1.68 -16.16 4.46
C LEU A 127 -1.54 -15.84 2.98
N PRO A 128 -2.21 -14.79 2.47
CA PRO A 128 -2.00 -14.31 1.11
C PRO A 128 -0.54 -13.89 0.92
N GLY A 129 0.03 -14.13 -0.25
CA GLY A 129 1.38 -13.66 -0.58
C GLY A 129 1.47 -12.15 -0.79
N PHE A 130 0.33 -11.47 -0.92
CA PHE A 130 0.25 -10.02 -1.02
C PHE A 130 -0.82 -9.49 -0.05
N VAL A 131 -0.38 -8.88 1.04
CA VAL A 131 -1.22 -8.26 2.07
C VAL A 131 -1.21 -6.74 1.90
N VAL A 132 -2.36 -6.11 2.08
CA VAL A 132 -2.55 -4.67 2.03
C VAL A 132 -3.07 -4.18 3.37
N LEU A 133 -2.33 -3.27 4.01
CA LEU A 133 -2.70 -2.62 5.27
C LEU A 133 -3.07 -1.16 4.98
N ILE A 134 -4.26 -0.74 5.39
CA ILE A 134 -4.75 0.60 5.08
C ILE A 134 -4.94 1.39 6.38
N THR A 135 -4.45 2.63 6.38
CA THR A 135 -4.72 3.59 7.44
C THR A 135 -5.64 4.68 6.90
N GLY A 136 -6.80 4.85 7.50
CA GLY A 136 -7.80 5.82 7.06
C GLY A 136 -8.60 5.37 5.84
N ASN A 137 -9.01 6.31 5.00
CA ASN A 137 -9.82 6.04 3.81
C ASN A 137 -8.94 5.88 2.57
N VAL A 138 -9.25 4.90 1.75
CA VAL A 138 -8.65 4.76 0.42
C VAL A 138 -9.29 5.78 -0.50
N ALA A 139 -8.51 6.78 -0.89
CA ALA A 139 -8.93 7.76 -1.89
C ALA A 139 -8.43 7.36 -3.30
N GLY A 140 -9.05 7.88 -4.32
CA GLY A 140 -8.58 7.74 -5.70
C GLY A 140 -8.98 6.44 -6.38
N ALA A 141 -8.01 5.60 -6.74
CA ALA A 141 -8.26 4.39 -7.54
C ALA A 141 -8.75 3.16 -6.73
N GLY A 142 -8.83 3.26 -5.40
CA GLY A 142 -9.36 2.19 -4.53
C GLY A 142 -8.65 0.86 -4.70
N ASN A 143 -9.41 -0.23 -4.70
CA ASN A 143 -8.89 -1.60 -4.75
C ASN A 143 -8.11 -1.93 -6.05
N SER A 144 -8.20 -1.08 -7.07
CA SER A 144 -7.42 -1.27 -8.30
C SER A 144 -5.91 -1.08 -8.09
N LEU A 145 -5.52 -0.45 -6.97
CA LEU A 145 -4.11 -0.26 -6.61
C LEU A 145 -3.40 -1.55 -6.20
N TRP A 146 -4.16 -2.58 -5.85
CA TRP A 146 -3.61 -3.91 -5.50
C TRP A 146 -4.29 -5.06 -6.24
N GLY A 147 -4.93 -4.74 -7.35
CA GLY A 147 -5.57 -5.73 -8.22
C GLY A 147 -4.56 -6.56 -9.01
N SER A 148 -4.96 -7.79 -9.35
CA SER A 148 -4.16 -8.70 -10.17
C SER A 148 -4.16 -8.35 -11.67
N GLY A 149 -5.05 -7.45 -12.12
CA GLY A 149 -5.16 -7.10 -13.52
C GLY A 149 -5.49 -8.32 -14.40
N PHE A 150 -4.62 -8.61 -15.38
CA PHE A 150 -4.73 -9.78 -16.25
C PHE A 150 -4.06 -11.05 -15.69
N LEU A 151 -3.37 -10.96 -14.54
CA LEU A 151 -2.87 -12.14 -13.83
C LEU A 151 -4.03 -12.85 -13.13
N PRO A 152 -3.90 -14.17 -12.86
CA PRO A 152 -4.88 -14.88 -12.02
C PRO A 152 -5.16 -14.17 -10.70
N SER A 153 -6.40 -14.22 -10.25
CA SER A 153 -6.87 -13.48 -9.08
C SER A 153 -6.21 -13.91 -7.75
N ILE A 154 -5.53 -15.04 -7.73
CA ILE A 154 -4.74 -15.48 -6.57
C ILE A 154 -3.56 -14.53 -6.24
N TYR A 155 -3.10 -13.73 -7.20
CA TYR A 155 -2.00 -12.80 -7.03
C TYR A 155 -2.42 -11.40 -6.59
N GLN A 156 -3.74 -11.12 -6.48
CA GLN A 156 -4.22 -9.83 -6.00
C GLN A 156 -3.93 -9.62 -4.52
N GLY A 157 -3.83 -8.35 -4.11
CA GLY A 157 -3.69 -7.99 -2.71
C GLY A 157 -4.97 -8.25 -1.91
N VAL A 158 -4.80 -8.75 -0.69
CA VAL A 158 -5.88 -8.93 0.27
C VAL A 158 -5.75 -7.88 1.35
N GLU A 159 -6.82 -7.08 1.50
CA GLU A 159 -6.87 -6.03 2.50
C GLU A 159 -7.08 -6.62 3.90
N PHE A 160 -6.15 -6.31 4.81
CA PHE A 160 -6.26 -6.60 6.23
C PHE A 160 -6.62 -5.31 6.97
N ARG A 161 -7.67 -5.37 7.76
CA ARG A 161 -8.23 -4.24 8.49
C ARG A 161 -7.72 -4.25 9.92
N SER A 162 -7.22 -3.13 10.39
CA SER A 162 -6.71 -2.97 11.75
C SER A 162 -7.81 -2.81 12.82
N SER A 163 -9.10 -2.86 12.42
CA SER A 163 -10.25 -2.83 13.35
C SER A 163 -11.43 -3.61 12.80
N GLY A 164 -12.19 -4.25 13.68
CA GLY A 164 -13.29 -5.16 13.31
C GLY A 164 -12.76 -6.49 12.79
N ASP A 165 -13.53 -7.16 11.91
CA ASP A 165 -13.04 -8.37 11.24
C ASP A 165 -11.79 -8.03 10.40
N PRO A 166 -10.66 -8.70 10.62
CA PRO A 166 -9.41 -8.39 9.91
C PRO A 166 -9.55 -8.49 8.39
N VAL A 167 -10.28 -9.47 7.91
CA VAL A 167 -10.64 -9.62 6.50
C VAL A 167 -12.16 -9.73 6.41
N LEU A 168 -12.77 -9.01 5.45
CA LEU A 168 -14.22 -9.05 5.26
C LEU A 168 -14.70 -10.48 5.01
N PHE A 169 -15.78 -10.85 5.70
CA PHE A 169 -16.43 -12.17 5.59
C PHE A 169 -15.54 -13.36 6.00
N LEU A 170 -14.49 -13.11 6.76
CA LEU A 170 -13.63 -14.16 7.29
C LEU A 170 -14.36 -14.99 8.34
N SER A 171 -15.07 -14.33 9.25
CA SER A 171 -15.83 -14.97 10.33
C SER A 171 -17.00 -15.80 9.80
N ASN A 172 -17.31 -16.90 10.49
CA ASN A 172 -18.46 -17.70 10.16
C ASN A 172 -19.77 -16.98 10.52
N PRO A 173 -20.85 -17.14 9.73
CA PRO A 173 -22.17 -16.68 10.11
C PRO A 173 -22.60 -17.29 11.45
N LYS A 174 -23.48 -16.57 12.18
CA LYS A 174 -24.00 -17.05 13.46
C LYS A 174 -24.65 -18.43 13.31
N GLY A 175 -24.20 -19.38 14.13
CA GLY A 175 -24.71 -20.76 14.13
C GLY A 175 -23.97 -21.73 13.20
N MET A 176 -22.96 -21.26 12.46
CA MET A 176 -22.10 -22.10 11.63
C MET A 176 -20.79 -22.42 12.37
N THR A 177 -20.46 -23.69 12.51
CA THR A 177 -19.18 -24.12 13.08
C THR A 177 -18.07 -24.12 12.02
N GLY A 178 -16.79 -24.19 12.44
CA GLY A 178 -15.67 -24.34 11.52
C GLY A 178 -15.75 -25.65 10.71
N GLU A 179 -16.27 -26.72 11.32
CA GLU A 179 -16.47 -28.01 10.64
C GLU A 179 -17.58 -27.94 9.58
N ASP A 180 -18.67 -27.22 9.85
CA ASP A 180 -19.71 -26.96 8.86
C ASP A 180 -19.15 -26.18 7.67
N ARG A 181 -18.37 -25.14 7.93
CA ARG A 181 -17.71 -24.37 6.89
C ARG A 181 -16.78 -25.22 6.06
N LYS A 182 -15.95 -26.05 6.72
CA LYS A 182 -15.05 -26.96 6.02
C LYS A 182 -15.81 -27.92 5.11
N ARG A 183 -16.87 -28.55 5.57
CA ARG A 183 -17.71 -29.45 4.75
C ARG A 183 -18.28 -28.74 3.52
N ILE A 184 -18.71 -27.49 3.68
CA ILE A 184 -19.22 -26.69 2.54
C ILE A 184 -18.10 -26.46 1.53
N ILE A 185 -16.92 -26.01 2.00
CA ILE A 185 -15.76 -25.75 1.12
C ILE A 185 -15.33 -27.03 0.41
N ASP A 186 -15.21 -28.14 1.12
CA ASP A 186 -14.83 -29.43 0.55
C ASP A 186 -15.83 -29.88 -0.54
N SER A 187 -17.14 -29.66 -0.32
CA SER A 187 -18.20 -29.95 -1.29
C SER A 187 -18.11 -29.07 -2.54
N VAL A 188 -17.92 -27.75 -2.35
CA VAL A 188 -17.74 -26.80 -3.45
C VAL A 188 -16.49 -27.11 -4.25
N ASN A 189 -15.37 -27.42 -3.57
CA ASN A 189 -14.12 -27.79 -4.21
C ASN A 189 -14.23 -29.10 -4.98
N HIS A 190 -15.02 -30.07 -4.48
CA HIS A 190 -15.30 -31.29 -5.23
C HIS A 190 -16.01 -30.98 -6.55
N LEU A 191 -17.06 -30.18 -6.52
CA LEU A 191 -17.78 -29.74 -7.73
C LEU A 191 -16.86 -28.98 -8.69
N ASN A 192 -16.06 -28.06 -8.18
CA ASN A 192 -15.10 -27.31 -8.97
C ASN A 192 -14.04 -28.23 -9.63
N LYS A 193 -13.57 -29.29 -8.94
CA LYS A 193 -12.63 -30.27 -9.51
C LYS A 193 -13.27 -31.06 -10.65
N VAL A 194 -14.54 -31.45 -10.51
CA VAL A 194 -15.29 -32.10 -11.61
C VAL A 194 -15.37 -31.15 -12.81
N GLN A 195 -15.77 -29.89 -12.57
CA GLN A 195 -15.83 -28.87 -13.63
C GLN A 195 -14.48 -28.59 -14.28
N LEU A 196 -13.40 -28.55 -13.49
CA LEU A 196 -12.04 -28.36 -14.00
C LEU A 196 -11.62 -29.50 -14.93
N ALA A 197 -11.97 -30.76 -14.57
CA ALA A 197 -11.67 -31.92 -15.39
C ALA A 197 -12.45 -31.91 -16.72
N ASP A 198 -13.66 -31.36 -16.73
CA ASP A 198 -14.52 -31.29 -17.92
C ASP A 198 -14.19 -30.10 -18.82
N VAL A 199 -14.01 -28.91 -18.24
CA VAL A 199 -13.83 -27.64 -18.98
C VAL A 199 -12.37 -27.28 -19.18
N GLY A 200 -11.47 -27.61 -18.21
CA GLY A 200 -10.05 -27.31 -18.29
C GLY A 200 -9.67 -25.85 -18.06
N ASP A 201 -10.59 -25.00 -17.57
CA ASP A 201 -10.32 -23.58 -17.32
C ASP A 201 -9.41 -23.41 -16.08
N PRO A 202 -8.20 -22.83 -16.19
CA PRO A 202 -7.29 -22.64 -15.07
C PRO A 202 -7.86 -21.72 -13.98
N GLU A 203 -8.86 -20.87 -14.28
CA GLU A 203 -9.50 -20.00 -13.27
C GLU A 203 -10.31 -20.82 -12.26
N ILE A 204 -10.75 -22.02 -12.62
CA ILE A 204 -11.41 -22.94 -11.68
C ILE A 204 -10.41 -23.44 -10.63
N ALA A 205 -9.18 -23.77 -11.03
CA ALA A 205 -8.13 -24.13 -10.09
C ALA A 205 -7.79 -22.97 -9.14
N THR A 206 -7.77 -21.73 -9.66
CA THR A 206 -7.58 -20.53 -8.86
C THR A 206 -8.67 -20.35 -7.79
N ARG A 207 -9.93 -20.58 -8.14
CA ARG A 207 -11.06 -20.54 -7.18
C ARG A 207 -10.95 -21.60 -6.08
N ILE A 208 -10.55 -22.82 -6.42
CA ILE A 208 -10.31 -23.88 -5.42
C ILE A 208 -9.27 -23.40 -4.40
N ASN A 209 -8.14 -22.89 -4.87
CA ASN A 209 -7.07 -22.38 -4.01
C ASN A 209 -7.52 -21.20 -3.15
N GLN A 210 -8.34 -20.29 -3.69
CA GLN A 210 -8.90 -19.17 -2.94
C GLN A 210 -9.82 -19.61 -1.80
N TYR A 211 -10.71 -20.59 -2.03
CA TYR A 211 -11.58 -21.12 -0.97
C TYR A 211 -10.78 -21.81 0.13
N GLU A 212 -9.75 -22.58 -0.23
CA GLU A 212 -8.85 -23.21 0.74
C GLU A 212 -8.05 -22.18 1.53
N MET A 213 -7.52 -21.15 0.86
CA MET A 213 -6.82 -20.05 1.52
C MET A 213 -7.74 -19.31 2.48
N ALA A 214 -8.95 -18.94 2.05
CA ALA A 214 -9.92 -18.25 2.90
C ALA A 214 -10.26 -19.04 4.15
N TYR A 215 -10.35 -20.37 4.05
CA TYR A 215 -10.57 -21.25 5.21
C TYR A 215 -9.36 -21.23 6.17
N ARG A 216 -8.14 -21.35 5.67
CA ARG A 216 -6.92 -21.30 6.51
C ARG A 216 -6.76 -19.96 7.20
N MET A 217 -7.10 -18.88 6.51
CA MET A 217 -7.06 -17.52 7.06
C MET A 217 -7.98 -17.32 8.27
N GLN A 218 -9.07 -18.10 8.41
CA GLN A 218 -10.00 -17.97 9.54
C GLN A 218 -9.32 -18.17 10.91
N SER A 219 -8.28 -18.98 10.97
CA SER A 219 -7.51 -19.18 12.20
C SER A 219 -6.24 -18.32 12.24
N ALA A 220 -5.51 -18.24 11.13
CA ALA A 220 -4.21 -17.57 11.10
C ALA A 220 -4.31 -16.03 11.18
N VAL A 221 -5.30 -15.43 10.51
CA VAL A 221 -5.39 -13.96 10.44
C VAL A 221 -5.80 -13.31 11.77
N PRO A 222 -6.80 -13.81 12.52
CA PRO A 222 -7.12 -13.23 13.83
C PRO A 222 -5.94 -13.26 14.80
N GLU A 223 -5.16 -14.35 14.83
CA GLU A 223 -3.97 -14.47 15.67
C GLU A 223 -2.89 -13.47 15.25
N LEU A 224 -2.61 -13.36 13.95
CA LEU A 224 -1.63 -12.41 13.41
C LEU A 224 -1.99 -10.95 13.71
N MET A 225 -3.27 -10.61 13.60
CA MET A 225 -3.74 -9.22 13.75
C MET A 225 -3.92 -8.78 15.20
N ASP A 226 -3.79 -9.70 16.16
CA ASP A 226 -3.87 -9.39 17.60
C ASP A 226 -2.50 -9.00 18.14
N ILE A 227 -2.21 -7.72 18.10
CA ILE A 227 -1.00 -7.13 18.67
C ILE A 227 -1.08 -6.88 20.18
N SER A 228 -2.16 -7.29 20.87
CA SER A 228 -2.36 -6.98 22.29
C SER A 228 -1.36 -7.70 23.21
N ASN A 229 -0.79 -8.80 22.74
CA ASN A 229 0.19 -9.60 23.47
C ASN A 229 1.63 -9.16 23.25
N GLU A 230 1.87 -8.17 22.42
CA GLU A 230 3.21 -7.64 22.18
C GLU A 230 3.77 -6.98 23.46
N PRO A 231 5.08 -7.11 23.72
CA PRO A 231 5.70 -6.48 24.88
C PRO A 231 5.52 -4.96 24.91
N LYS A 232 5.36 -4.39 26.10
CA LYS A 232 5.15 -2.94 26.28
C LYS A 232 6.19 -2.07 25.56
N HIS A 233 7.46 -2.47 25.58
CA HIS A 233 8.54 -1.71 24.93
C HIS A 233 8.37 -1.68 23.40
N ILE A 234 7.79 -2.71 22.79
CA ILE A 234 7.47 -2.73 21.36
C ILE A 234 6.35 -1.72 21.05
N HIS A 235 5.29 -1.70 21.86
CA HIS A 235 4.24 -0.70 21.72
C HIS A 235 4.77 0.73 21.87
N GLU A 236 5.68 0.96 22.82
CA GLU A 236 6.33 2.26 23.02
C GLU A 236 7.22 2.64 21.83
N GLN A 237 7.99 1.70 21.27
CA GLN A 237 8.88 1.91 20.14
C GLN A 237 8.11 2.27 18.85
N TYR A 238 7.03 1.55 18.56
CA TYR A 238 6.21 1.80 17.36
C TYR A 238 5.14 2.87 17.57
N GLY A 239 4.83 3.25 18.81
CA GLY A 239 3.73 4.15 19.14
C GLY A 239 2.35 3.51 18.93
N THR A 240 2.25 2.18 19.05
CA THR A 240 1.04 1.42 18.75
C THR A 240 0.03 1.43 19.88
N GLN A 241 -1.24 1.27 19.53
CA GLN A 241 -2.35 1.12 20.47
C GLN A 241 -3.25 -0.03 20.00
N PRO A 242 -3.26 -1.19 20.69
CA PRO A 242 -4.11 -2.31 20.33
C PRO A 242 -5.58 -1.91 20.18
N GLY A 243 -6.25 -2.44 19.14
CA GLY A 243 -7.65 -2.17 18.87
C GLY A 243 -7.97 -0.82 18.20
N LYS A 244 -6.97 0.03 17.96
CA LYS A 244 -7.14 1.28 17.20
C LYS A 244 -6.48 1.19 15.83
N ALA A 245 -7.19 1.62 14.79
CA ALA A 245 -6.60 1.76 13.46
C ALA A 245 -5.57 2.89 13.46
N SER A 246 -4.31 2.59 13.12
CA SER A 246 -3.24 3.58 13.02
C SER A 246 -2.14 3.11 12.06
N PHE A 247 -1.39 4.07 11.53
CA PHE A 247 -0.19 3.77 10.73
C PHE A 247 0.85 3.00 11.56
N ALA A 248 1.03 3.36 12.82
CA ALA A 248 1.93 2.67 13.75
C ALA A 248 1.57 1.19 13.91
N ASN A 249 0.27 0.86 14.08
CA ASN A 249 -0.18 -0.52 14.15
C ASN A 249 0.09 -1.28 12.84
N ASN A 250 -0.11 -0.63 11.70
CA ASN A 250 0.19 -1.24 10.40
C ASN A 250 1.70 -1.49 10.22
N CYS A 251 2.57 -0.60 10.72
CA CYS A 251 4.02 -0.83 10.71
C CYS A 251 4.44 -2.01 11.60
N LEU A 252 3.79 -2.20 12.75
CA LEU A 252 4.08 -3.33 13.62
C LEU A 252 3.59 -4.67 13.02
N LEU A 253 2.48 -4.65 12.29
CA LEU A 253 1.92 -5.83 11.62
C LEU A 253 2.69 -6.25 10.35
N ALA A 254 3.44 -5.35 9.73
CA ALA A 254 4.20 -5.58 8.51
C ALA A 254 5.56 -6.22 8.78
#